data_408c4840c81196ba7de4bc9baec67cf9
#
_entry.id   408c4840c81196ba7de4bc9baec67cf9
#
_cell.length_a   1.000
_cell.length_b   1.000
_cell.length_c   1.000
_cell.angle_alpha   90.00
_cell.angle_beta   90.00
_cell.angle_gamma   90.00
#
_symmetry.space_group_name_H-M   'P 1'
#
loop_
_entity.id
_entity.type
_entity.pdbx_description
1 polymer ?
#
loop_
_entity_poly.entity_id
_entity_poly.type
_entity_poly.pdbx_seq_one_letter_code
_entity_poly.pdbx_strand_id
1 'polypeptide(L)'
;PRGYPTPMWASATMGGYFGAELKYAGYDGIIIHGRAPAPCYLLIEDDRVSLEDAGDLWGKGIFATQQALKARHSPHHQIATIGPAGENRVRFATIAHRLNNAIGNGGFGGVLGAKNLKAIVVRGTKGVPLADPQGFLQAVRQVWQMAKGGIYRIGKPDAGYPHLACTHACSVRCFTRV
;
A
#
# COMPACT_ATOMS: atom_id res chain seq x y z
N PRO A 1 15.58 -7.72 3.64
CA PRO A 1 15.61 -8.40 2.35
C PRO A 1 16.78 -7.91 1.53
N ARG A 2 17.45 -8.85 0.82
CA ARG A 2 18.56 -8.52 -0.06
C ARG A 2 18.00 -8.12 -1.43
N GLY A 3 18.45 -6.98 -1.94
CA GLY A 3 18.07 -6.50 -3.26
C GLY A 3 18.65 -7.38 -4.37
N TYR A 4 18.03 -7.32 -5.52
CA TYR A 4 18.52 -7.94 -6.75
C TYR A 4 19.10 -6.84 -7.68
N PRO A 5 20.19 -7.10 -8.42
CA PRO A 5 20.94 -8.34 -8.60
C PRO A 5 22.05 -8.61 -7.57
N THR A 6 22.35 -7.66 -6.72
CA THR A 6 23.43 -7.78 -5.72
C THR A 6 22.85 -8.02 -4.32
N PRO A 7 23.58 -8.72 -3.42
CA PRO A 7 23.14 -8.96 -2.05
C PRO A 7 23.27 -7.67 -1.21
N MET A 8 22.39 -6.71 -1.45
CA MET A 8 22.31 -5.45 -0.73
C MET A 8 21.00 -5.34 0.05
N TRP A 9 20.96 -4.47 1.04
CA TRP A 9 19.70 -4.03 1.63
C TRP A 9 18.86 -3.33 0.56
N ALA A 10 17.60 -3.74 0.46
CA ALA A 10 16.65 -3.13 -0.46
C ALA A 10 15.58 -2.39 0.31
N SER A 11 15.20 -1.22 -0.20
CA SER A 11 14.00 -0.50 0.19
C SER A 11 13.18 -0.17 -1.05
N ALA A 12 11.87 -0.08 -0.89
CA ALA A 12 10.98 0.36 -1.95
C ALA A 12 9.75 1.04 -1.33
N THR A 13 9.16 1.93 -2.10
CA THR A 13 7.98 2.69 -1.69
C THR A 13 6.75 2.24 -2.47
N MET A 14 5.60 2.38 -1.85
CA MET A 14 4.30 2.13 -2.46
C MET A 14 3.39 3.32 -2.19
N GLY A 15 2.88 3.92 -3.24
CA GLY A 15 1.88 4.98 -3.14
C GLY A 15 0.50 4.43 -2.77
N GLY A 16 -0.49 5.33 -2.73
CA GLY A 16 -1.88 4.98 -2.42
C GLY A 16 -2.25 5.26 -0.97
N TYR A 17 -3.25 4.55 -0.51
CA TYR A 17 -3.89 4.83 0.79
C TYR A 17 -3.49 3.84 1.90
N PHE A 18 -2.71 2.81 1.56
CA PHE A 18 -2.37 1.74 2.49
C PHE A 18 -1.65 2.26 3.75
N GLY A 19 -0.65 3.12 3.58
CA GLY A 19 0.09 3.69 4.71
C GLY A 19 -0.77 4.60 5.59
N ALA A 20 -1.65 5.41 4.98
CA ALA A 20 -2.59 6.25 5.71
C ALA A 20 -3.59 5.41 6.50
N GLU A 21 -4.12 4.35 5.89
CA GLU A 21 -5.07 3.45 6.56
C GLU A 21 -4.42 2.70 7.74
N LEU A 22 -3.15 2.28 7.57
CA LEU A 22 -2.38 1.68 8.66
C LEU A 22 -2.21 2.66 9.83
N LYS A 23 -1.93 3.94 9.52
CA LYS A 23 -1.83 4.99 10.55
C LYS A 23 -3.17 5.23 11.25
N TYR A 24 -4.28 5.20 10.51
CA TYR A 24 -5.62 5.30 11.10
C TYR A 24 -6.00 4.08 11.94
N ALA A 25 -5.43 2.92 11.67
CA ALA A 25 -5.55 1.76 12.54
C ALA A 25 -4.70 1.89 13.84
N GLY A 26 -3.81 2.90 13.91
CA GLY A 26 -2.98 3.17 15.08
C GLY A 26 -1.56 2.65 14.99
N TYR A 27 -1.11 2.19 13.82
CA TYR A 27 0.22 1.60 13.65
C TYR A 27 1.12 2.47 12.78
N ASP A 28 2.41 2.54 13.15
CA ASP A 28 3.46 3.21 12.37
C ASP A 28 4.18 2.27 11.41
N GLY A 29 4.08 0.96 11.63
CA GLY A 29 4.72 -0.04 10.81
C GLY A 29 4.33 -1.46 11.19
N ILE A 30 4.73 -2.41 10.34
CA ILE A 30 4.51 -3.85 10.53
C ILE A 30 5.85 -4.56 10.37
N ILE A 31 6.26 -5.32 11.37
CA ILE A 31 7.44 -6.18 11.30
C ILE A 31 6.96 -7.62 11.19
N ILE A 32 7.36 -8.30 10.10
CA ILE A 32 6.92 -9.67 9.83
C ILE A 32 8.09 -10.64 9.98
N HIS A 33 8.04 -11.45 11.03
CA HIS A 33 9.02 -12.51 11.28
C HIS A 33 8.46 -13.90 10.96
N GLY A 34 9.36 -14.85 10.74
CA GLY A 34 8.99 -16.25 10.54
C GLY A 34 8.25 -16.52 9.23
N ARG A 35 7.60 -17.69 9.20
CA ARG A 35 6.80 -18.20 8.08
C ARG A 35 5.56 -18.90 8.64
N ALA A 36 4.40 -18.64 8.07
CA ALA A 36 3.17 -19.35 8.41
C ALA A 36 3.23 -20.81 7.88
N PRO A 37 2.61 -21.77 8.58
CA PRO A 37 2.58 -23.18 8.15
C PRO A 37 1.76 -23.37 6.85
N ALA A 38 0.74 -22.54 6.63
CA ALA A 38 -0.13 -22.54 5.47
C ALA A 38 -0.33 -21.13 4.92
N PRO A 39 -0.85 -20.97 3.68
CA PRO A 39 -1.19 -19.67 3.14
C PRO A 39 -2.13 -18.88 4.05
N CYS A 40 -1.74 -17.64 4.37
CA CYS A 40 -2.51 -16.74 5.22
C CYS A 40 -2.50 -15.31 4.68
N TYR A 41 -3.37 -14.47 5.23
CA TYR A 41 -3.27 -13.03 5.12
C TYR A 41 -3.35 -12.39 6.51
N LEU A 42 -2.70 -11.24 6.66
CA LEU A 42 -2.76 -10.45 7.88
C LEU A 42 -3.95 -9.49 7.78
N LEU A 43 -4.87 -9.58 8.74
CA LEU A 43 -6.00 -8.65 8.90
C LEU A 43 -5.70 -7.70 10.07
N ILE A 44 -5.84 -6.41 9.81
CA ILE A 44 -5.71 -5.34 10.81
C ILE A 44 -6.97 -4.48 10.74
N GLU A 45 -7.75 -4.49 11.78
CA GLU A 45 -8.94 -3.64 11.96
C GLU A 45 -8.80 -2.90 13.30
N ASP A 46 -8.26 -1.71 13.26
CA ASP A 46 -7.87 -0.95 14.46
C ASP A 46 -6.98 -1.81 15.39
N ASP A 47 -7.43 -2.09 16.63
CA ASP A 47 -6.70 -2.89 17.62
C ASP A 47 -6.78 -4.40 17.38
N ARG A 48 -7.65 -4.83 16.49
CA ARG A 48 -7.78 -6.24 16.12
C ARG A 48 -6.76 -6.60 15.06
N VAL A 49 -5.87 -7.52 15.40
CA VAL A 49 -4.86 -8.06 14.47
C VAL A 49 -4.96 -9.58 14.47
N SER A 50 -5.16 -10.18 13.30
CA SER A 50 -5.27 -11.62 13.16
C SER A 50 -4.61 -12.13 11.88
N LEU A 51 -4.19 -13.39 11.89
CA LEU A 51 -3.81 -14.13 10.69
C LEU A 51 -5.00 -15.00 10.28
N GLU A 52 -5.47 -14.77 9.07
CA GLU A 52 -6.62 -15.44 8.50
C GLU A 52 -6.18 -16.42 7.39
N ASP A 53 -6.95 -17.45 7.14
CA ASP A 53 -6.68 -18.42 6.06
C ASP A 53 -6.77 -17.75 4.68
N ALA A 54 -5.82 -18.09 3.82
CA ALA A 54 -5.76 -17.64 2.43
C ALA A 54 -5.63 -18.80 1.43
N GLY A 55 -6.00 -20.02 1.81
CA GLY A 55 -5.89 -21.17 0.95
C GLY A 55 -6.69 -21.01 -0.34
N ASP A 56 -7.88 -20.46 -0.26
CA ASP A 56 -8.75 -20.16 -1.41
C ASP A 56 -8.26 -18.98 -2.29
N LEU A 57 -7.34 -18.17 -1.76
CA LEU A 57 -6.76 -17.03 -2.46
C LEU A 57 -5.42 -17.37 -3.12
N TRP A 58 -4.77 -18.44 -2.68
CA TRP A 58 -3.49 -18.86 -3.25
C TRP A 58 -3.66 -19.30 -4.70
N GLY A 59 -2.76 -18.85 -5.57
CA GLY A 59 -2.87 -19.03 -7.02
C GLY A 59 -3.66 -17.92 -7.72
N LYS A 60 -4.47 -17.13 -7.01
CA LYS A 60 -5.20 -16.00 -7.62
C LYS A 60 -4.29 -14.83 -7.93
N GLY A 61 -4.56 -14.17 -9.06
CA GLY A 61 -3.91 -12.93 -9.44
C GLY A 61 -4.25 -11.77 -8.47
N ILE A 62 -3.46 -10.70 -8.56
CA ILE A 62 -3.55 -9.53 -7.68
C ILE A 62 -4.96 -8.96 -7.62
N PHE A 63 -5.59 -8.72 -8.77
CA PHE A 63 -6.92 -8.09 -8.82
C PHE A 63 -8.01 -8.99 -8.24
N ALA A 64 -7.98 -10.28 -8.62
CA ALA A 64 -8.94 -11.27 -8.11
C ALA A 64 -8.82 -11.42 -6.58
N THR A 65 -7.59 -11.40 -6.05
CA THR A 65 -7.35 -11.43 -4.61
C THR A 65 -7.91 -10.19 -3.92
N GLN A 66 -7.65 -9.00 -4.47
CA GLN A 66 -8.19 -7.75 -3.89
C GLN A 66 -9.72 -7.71 -3.92
N GLN A 67 -10.33 -8.16 -5.01
CA GLN A 67 -11.80 -8.25 -5.11
C GLN A 67 -12.38 -9.23 -4.09
N ALA A 68 -11.81 -10.42 -3.97
CA ALA A 68 -12.25 -11.42 -3.01
C ALA A 68 -12.14 -10.92 -1.56
N LEU A 69 -11.02 -10.29 -1.20
CA LEU A 69 -10.83 -9.73 0.14
C LEU A 69 -11.74 -8.55 0.43
N LYS A 70 -12.02 -7.68 -0.56
CA LYS A 70 -13.00 -6.60 -0.40
C LYS A 70 -14.43 -7.12 -0.24
N ALA A 71 -14.79 -8.18 -0.95
CA ALA A 71 -16.09 -8.82 -0.80
C ALA A 71 -16.22 -9.52 0.57
N ARG A 72 -15.14 -10.08 1.09
CA ARG A 72 -15.10 -10.79 2.39
C ARG A 72 -15.21 -9.80 3.57
N HIS A 73 -14.57 -8.64 3.47
CA HIS A 73 -14.53 -7.64 4.55
C HIS A 73 -15.38 -6.40 4.19
N SER A 74 -14.80 -5.43 3.49
CA SER A 74 -15.54 -4.28 2.95
C SER A 74 -14.75 -3.58 1.85
N PRO A 75 -15.41 -2.76 1.01
CA PRO A 75 -14.74 -1.97 -0.03
C PRO A 75 -13.76 -0.92 0.54
N HIS A 76 -13.88 -0.58 1.80
CA HIS A 76 -13.04 0.42 2.47
C HIS A 76 -11.67 -0.12 2.89
N HIS A 77 -11.52 -1.45 3.03
CA HIS A 77 -10.22 -2.05 3.38
C HIS A 77 -9.17 -1.77 2.31
N GLN A 78 -7.98 -1.40 2.76
CA GLN A 78 -6.82 -1.24 1.91
C GLN A 78 -6.01 -2.53 1.92
N ILE A 79 -5.68 -3.02 0.74
CA ILE A 79 -5.10 -4.36 0.57
C ILE A 79 -3.78 -4.23 -0.17
N ALA A 80 -2.72 -4.74 0.43
CA ALA A 80 -1.44 -4.99 -0.21
C ALA A 80 -1.29 -6.51 -0.42
N THR A 81 -1.13 -6.96 -1.65
CA THR A 81 -1.16 -8.40 -1.98
C THR A 81 -0.12 -8.80 -3.01
N ILE A 82 0.22 -10.08 -3.02
CA ILE A 82 1.04 -10.72 -4.04
C ILE A 82 0.18 -11.54 -5.00
N GLY A 83 0.67 -11.69 -6.22
CA GLY A 83 0.14 -12.65 -7.19
C GLY A 83 0.97 -13.94 -7.25
N PRO A 84 0.69 -14.83 -8.23
CA PRO A 84 1.42 -16.10 -8.40
C PRO A 84 2.94 -15.95 -8.50
N ALA A 85 3.44 -14.84 -9.06
CA ALA A 85 4.88 -14.57 -9.10
C ALA A 85 5.48 -14.46 -7.69
N GLY A 86 4.77 -13.80 -6.76
CA GLY A 86 5.20 -13.73 -5.36
C GLY A 86 5.14 -15.09 -4.67
N GLU A 87 4.05 -15.83 -4.85
CA GLU A 87 3.85 -17.17 -4.31
C GLU A 87 4.96 -18.13 -4.76
N ASN A 88 5.36 -18.05 -6.03
CA ASN A 88 6.46 -18.81 -6.61
C ASN A 88 7.84 -18.21 -6.30
N ARG A 89 7.92 -17.20 -5.45
CA ARG A 89 9.17 -16.58 -4.98
C ARG A 89 10.04 -16.03 -6.12
N VAL A 90 9.41 -15.54 -7.19
CA VAL A 90 10.11 -14.87 -8.28
C VAL A 90 10.87 -13.65 -7.72
N ARG A 91 12.15 -13.49 -8.08
CA ARG A 91 13.06 -12.51 -7.47
C ARG A 91 12.67 -11.06 -7.69
N PHE A 92 11.88 -10.77 -8.71
CA PHE A 92 11.37 -9.43 -9.02
C PHE A 92 9.85 -9.31 -8.76
N ALA A 93 9.25 -10.27 -8.02
CA ALA A 93 7.84 -10.22 -7.69
C ALA A 93 7.50 -8.99 -6.85
N THR A 94 6.38 -8.36 -7.17
CA THR A 94 5.90 -7.14 -6.55
C THR A 94 4.85 -7.41 -5.49
N ILE A 95 4.69 -6.45 -4.56
CA ILE A 95 3.49 -6.34 -3.74
C ILE A 95 2.66 -5.23 -4.33
N ALA A 96 1.41 -5.50 -4.69
CA ALA A 96 0.55 -4.51 -5.32
C ALA A 96 -0.58 -4.06 -4.38
N HIS A 97 -0.90 -2.78 -4.50
CA HIS A 97 -2.01 -2.12 -3.84
C HIS A 97 -2.84 -1.39 -4.88
N ARG A 98 -4.16 -1.64 -4.90
CA ARG A 98 -5.06 -1.11 -5.92
C ARG A 98 -4.61 -1.52 -7.34
N LEU A 99 -4.95 -0.70 -8.35
CA LEU A 99 -4.64 -1.03 -9.76
C LEU A 99 -3.22 -0.65 -10.18
N ASN A 100 -2.66 0.39 -9.59
CA ASN A 100 -1.47 1.08 -10.12
C ASN A 100 -0.43 1.46 -9.06
N ASN A 101 -0.54 0.95 -7.84
CA ASN A 101 0.47 1.15 -6.82
C ASN A 101 1.15 -0.18 -6.50
N ALA A 102 2.46 -0.20 -6.48
CA ALA A 102 3.20 -1.41 -6.18
C ALA A 102 4.54 -1.12 -5.51
N ILE A 103 4.99 -2.03 -4.66
CA ILE A 103 6.39 -2.18 -4.27
C ILE A 103 7.06 -2.96 -5.40
N GLY A 104 7.53 -2.26 -6.41
CA GLY A 104 8.01 -2.85 -7.66
C GLY A 104 9.48 -3.24 -7.65
N ASN A 105 10.28 -2.66 -6.75
CA ASN A 105 11.72 -2.93 -6.64
C ASN A 105 12.02 -3.87 -5.46
N GLY A 106 13.14 -4.57 -5.51
CA GLY A 106 13.68 -5.39 -4.42
C GLY A 106 13.06 -6.77 -4.23
N GLY A 107 12.07 -7.18 -5.05
CA GLY A 107 11.50 -8.53 -5.01
C GLY A 107 10.71 -8.86 -3.72
N PHE A 108 10.13 -7.86 -3.09
CA PHE A 108 9.42 -8.03 -1.81
C PHE A 108 8.21 -8.96 -1.90
N GLY A 109 7.59 -9.10 -3.08
CA GLY A 109 6.53 -10.07 -3.30
C GLY A 109 6.98 -11.51 -3.07
N GLY A 110 8.21 -11.85 -3.52
CA GLY A 110 8.80 -13.16 -3.26
C GLY A 110 9.11 -13.40 -1.77
N VAL A 111 9.41 -12.33 -1.01
CA VAL A 111 9.60 -12.41 0.45
C VAL A 111 8.29 -12.76 1.14
N LEU A 112 7.18 -12.14 0.77
CA LEU A 112 5.86 -12.48 1.30
C LEU A 112 5.46 -13.92 0.92
N GLY A 113 5.70 -14.33 -0.32
CA GLY A 113 5.46 -15.70 -0.75
C GLY A 113 6.28 -16.74 0.04
N ALA A 114 7.55 -16.44 0.32
CA ALA A 114 8.40 -17.29 1.17
C ALA A 114 7.88 -17.42 2.61
N LYS A 115 7.07 -16.47 3.07
CA LYS A 115 6.42 -16.47 4.39
C LYS A 115 5.00 -17.07 4.37
N ASN A 116 4.52 -17.55 3.23
CA ASN A 116 3.13 -17.96 3.01
C ASN A 116 2.12 -16.81 3.28
N LEU A 117 2.54 -15.55 3.14
CA LEU A 117 1.70 -14.38 3.37
C LEU A 117 1.18 -13.85 2.04
N LYS A 118 -0.11 -14.08 1.78
CA LYS A 118 -0.78 -13.69 0.53
C LYS A 118 -1.06 -12.20 0.45
N ALA A 119 -1.52 -11.63 1.56
CA ALA A 119 -1.92 -10.23 1.61
C ALA A 119 -1.80 -9.65 3.02
N ILE A 120 -1.81 -8.31 3.07
CA ILE A 120 -2.02 -7.52 4.27
C ILE A 120 -3.26 -6.68 4.02
N VAL A 121 -4.25 -6.80 4.86
CA VAL A 121 -5.57 -6.14 4.78
C VAL A 121 -5.70 -5.21 5.95
N VAL A 122 -5.94 -3.93 5.70
CA VAL A 122 -5.97 -2.92 6.76
C VAL A 122 -7.24 -2.09 6.67
N ARG A 123 -7.86 -1.86 7.81
CA ARG A 123 -8.92 -0.88 8.03
C ARG A 123 -8.65 -0.13 9.32
N GLY A 124 -8.54 1.20 9.22
CA GLY A 124 -8.39 2.09 10.35
C GLY A 124 -9.57 3.06 10.45
N THR A 125 -10.08 3.24 11.65
CA THR A 125 -11.17 4.20 11.91
C THR A 125 -10.77 5.27 12.92
N LYS A 126 -9.57 5.18 13.48
CA LYS A 126 -9.05 6.12 14.48
C LYS A 126 -8.57 7.41 13.84
N GLY A 127 -8.65 8.49 14.58
CA GLY A 127 -7.95 9.73 14.24
C GLY A 127 -6.44 9.61 14.51
N VAL A 128 -5.65 10.39 13.80
CA VAL A 128 -4.23 10.56 14.13
C VAL A 128 -4.13 11.60 15.25
N PRO A 129 -3.60 11.24 16.44
CA PRO A 129 -3.40 12.21 17.50
C PRO A 129 -2.35 13.24 17.10
N LEU A 130 -2.67 14.50 17.26
CA LEU A 130 -1.80 15.62 16.95
C LEU A 130 -1.40 16.33 18.25
N ALA A 131 -0.11 16.60 18.42
CA ALA A 131 0.40 17.31 19.58
C ALA A 131 -0.12 18.77 19.63
N ASP A 132 -0.19 19.43 18.47
CA ASP A 132 -0.75 20.77 18.28
C ASP A 132 -1.66 20.78 17.05
N PRO A 133 -2.98 20.53 17.19
CA PRO A 133 -3.91 20.56 16.08
C PRO A 133 -4.03 21.91 15.36
N GLN A 134 -3.92 23.01 16.12
CA GLN A 134 -4.05 24.35 15.54
C GLN A 134 -2.82 24.74 14.72
N GLY A 135 -1.62 24.53 15.26
CA GLY A 135 -0.36 24.76 14.56
C GLY A 135 -0.25 23.84 13.33
N PHE A 136 -0.69 22.58 13.42
CA PHE A 136 -0.75 21.67 12.29
C PHE A 136 -1.64 22.22 11.17
N LEU A 137 -2.86 22.67 11.49
CA LEU A 137 -3.78 23.24 10.49
C LEU A 137 -3.22 24.53 9.85
N GLN A 138 -2.53 25.36 10.63
CA GLN A 138 -1.85 26.54 10.09
C GLN A 138 -0.75 26.16 9.11
N ALA A 139 0.11 25.21 9.47
CA ALA A 139 1.17 24.69 8.61
C ALA A 139 0.59 24.07 7.32
N VAL A 140 -0.47 23.28 7.43
CA VAL A 140 -1.18 22.72 6.25
C VAL A 140 -1.68 23.83 5.33
N ARG A 141 -2.30 24.88 5.86
CA ARG A 141 -2.76 26.03 5.06
C ARG A 141 -1.61 26.73 4.35
N GLN A 142 -0.48 26.94 5.02
CA GLN A 142 0.72 27.53 4.42
C GLN A 142 1.24 26.67 3.26
N VAL A 143 1.39 25.35 3.47
CA VAL A 143 1.84 24.43 2.42
C VAL A 143 0.86 24.43 1.24
N TRP A 144 -0.45 24.48 1.49
CA TRP A 144 -1.46 24.59 0.44
C TRP A 144 -1.33 25.89 -0.37
N GLN A 145 -1.07 27.01 0.29
CA GLN A 145 -0.84 28.30 -0.39
C GLN A 145 0.41 28.23 -1.27
N MET A 146 1.51 27.67 -0.75
CA MET A 146 2.74 27.49 -1.50
C MET A 146 2.52 26.56 -2.71
N ALA A 147 1.78 25.47 -2.53
CA ALA A 147 1.47 24.52 -3.61
C ALA A 147 0.61 25.14 -4.72
N LYS A 148 -0.33 26.03 -4.39
CA LYS A 148 -1.10 26.79 -5.38
C LYS A 148 -0.23 27.69 -6.27
N GLY A 149 0.91 28.16 -5.78
CA GLY A 149 1.88 28.98 -6.51
C GLY A 149 2.68 28.23 -7.58
N GLY A 150 2.53 26.93 -7.73
CA GLY A 150 3.06 26.18 -8.86
C GLY A 150 4.48 25.65 -8.71
N ILE A 151 4.92 25.31 -7.51
CA ILE A 151 6.27 24.77 -7.25
C ILE A 151 6.52 23.44 -7.98
N TYR A 152 5.47 22.71 -8.38
CA TYR A 152 5.59 21.47 -9.13
C TYR A 152 4.53 21.38 -10.25
N ARG A 153 4.73 22.15 -11.33
CA ARG A 153 4.03 21.85 -12.59
C ARG A 153 4.86 20.84 -13.38
N ILE A 154 4.70 19.57 -13.08
CA ILE A 154 5.14 18.51 -13.98
C ILE A 154 4.04 18.33 -15.02
N GLY A 155 4.22 18.96 -16.19
CA GLY A 155 3.31 18.89 -17.32
C GLY A 155 2.09 19.82 -17.21
N LYS A 156 1.65 20.37 -18.34
CA LYS A 156 0.32 20.98 -18.43
C LYS A 156 -0.70 19.83 -18.35
N PRO A 157 -1.76 19.95 -17.54
CA PRO A 157 -2.85 19.01 -17.63
C PRO A 157 -3.44 19.11 -19.04
N ASP A 158 -3.38 18.04 -19.82
CA ASP A 158 -4.14 17.96 -21.04
C ASP A 158 -5.63 18.10 -20.68
N ALA A 159 -6.29 19.07 -21.32
CA ALA A 159 -7.70 19.32 -21.15
C ALA A 159 -8.46 18.05 -21.60
N GLY A 160 -8.99 17.30 -20.65
CA GLY A 160 -9.82 16.14 -20.95
C GLY A 160 -9.62 14.90 -20.08
N TYR A 161 -8.54 14.81 -19.31
CA TYR A 161 -8.33 13.64 -18.45
C TYR A 161 -8.43 13.99 -16.96
N PRO A 162 -9.29 13.29 -16.18
CA PRO A 162 -9.33 13.48 -14.74
C PRO A 162 -8.03 13.01 -14.13
N HIS A 163 -7.29 13.90 -13.51
CA HIS A 163 -6.06 13.57 -12.81
C HIS A 163 -6.39 12.88 -11.49
N LEU A 164 -5.93 11.64 -11.37
CA LEU A 164 -6.07 10.89 -10.13
C LEU A 164 -4.80 11.08 -9.28
N ALA A 165 -4.94 11.67 -8.12
CA ALA A 165 -3.88 11.64 -7.12
C ALA A 165 -3.65 10.20 -6.65
N CYS A 166 -2.39 9.78 -6.54
CA CYS A 166 -2.04 8.45 -6.03
C CYS A 166 -2.14 8.34 -4.51
N THR A 167 -2.18 9.46 -3.81
CA THR A 167 -2.46 9.57 -2.38
C THR A 167 -3.29 10.81 -2.10
N HIS A 168 -3.97 10.88 -0.94
CA HIS A 168 -4.68 12.09 -0.49
C HIS A 168 -3.77 13.29 -0.29
N ALA A 169 -2.51 13.06 0.07
CA ALA A 169 -1.54 14.11 0.35
C ALA A 169 -0.78 14.59 -0.90
N CYS A 170 -0.93 13.92 -2.05
CA CYS A 170 -0.18 14.28 -3.24
C CYS A 170 -0.83 15.42 -4.01
N SER A 171 -0.14 16.55 -4.10
CA SER A 171 -0.50 17.69 -4.97
C SER A 171 0.02 17.53 -6.40
N VAL A 172 0.94 16.61 -6.64
CA VAL A 172 1.56 16.34 -7.94
C VAL A 172 0.71 15.34 -8.71
N ARG A 173 0.08 15.79 -9.77
CA ARG A 173 -0.74 14.97 -10.68
C ARG A 173 0.16 14.39 -11.77
N CYS A 174 0.90 13.32 -11.45
CA CYS A 174 1.90 12.75 -12.36
C CYS A 174 1.40 11.61 -13.25
N PHE A 175 0.12 11.22 -13.16
CA PHE A 175 -0.45 10.24 -14.06
C PHE A 175 -1.42 10.89 -15.05
N THR A 176 -1.03 10.94 -16.32
CA THR A 176 -1.95 11.00 -17.44
C THR A 176 -2.28 9.58 -17.84
N ARG A 177 -3.56 9.22 -17.92
CA ARG A 177 -3.93 8.00 -18.64
C ARG A 177 -3.67 8.25 -20.12
N VAL A 178 -2.84 7.41 -20.70
CA VAL A 178 -2.77 7.24 -22.15
C VAL A 178 -3.96 6.40 -22.59
#